data_7ecb87c4722d2774f6be6ecd51d00e2b
#
_entry.id   7ecb87c4722d2774f6be6ecd51d00e2b
#
_cell.length_a   1.000
_cell.length_b   1.000
_cell.length_c   1.000
_cell.angle_alpha   90.00
_cell.angle_beta   90.00
_cell.angle_gamma   90.00
#
_symmetry.space_group_name_H-M   'P 1'
#
loop_
_entity.id
_entity.type
_entity.pdbx_description
1 polymer ?
#
loop_
_entity_poly.entity_id
_entity_poly.type
_entity_poly.pdbx_seq_one_letter_code
_entity_poly.pdbx_strand_id
1 'polypeptide(L)'
;MDVSRLLLPIKGQPVDDESIRLAASIVRHSHGRVYALYVIKVPREYPVDADFTDEMRKGEEVLGDVEERLQSLKCEVTAEFLQAREVGPAVIKEAQERAIDLVLLGMPYRRRHGRFSLGDVVPYILEHAPCPVLVLRERVEGAPLQGI
;
A
#
# COMPACT_ATOMS: atom_id res chain seq x y z
N MET A 1 -8.37 -15.75 -10.79
CA MET A 1 -7.57 -14.60 -11.24
C MET A 1 -6.10 -14.87 -10.99
N ASP A 2 -5.31 -14.83 -12.02
CA ASP A 2 -3.87 -14.96 -11.90
C ASP A 2 -3.26 -13.55 -11.80
N VAL A 3 -2.57 -13.30 -10.69
CA VAL A 3 -1.96 -12.00 -10.44
C VAL A 3 -0.46 -12.11 -10.68
N SER A 4 0.02 -11.53 -11.78
CA SER A 4 1.43 -11.50 -12.11
C SER A 4 2.13 -10.27 -11.54
N ARG A 5 1.40 -9.17 -11.39
CA ARG A 5 1.94 -7.90 -10.89
C ARG A 5 0.98 -7.31 -9.88
N LEU A 6 1.39 -7.31 -8.62
CA LEU A 6 0.60 -6.78 -7.50
C LEU A 6 1.27 -5.52 -6.98
N LEU A 7 0.52 -4.43 -6.89
CA LEU A 7 0.99 -3.19 -6.30
C LEU A 7 0.57 -3.12 -4.84
N LEU A 8 1.54 -2.92 -3.97
CA LEU A 8 1.36 -2.87 -2.52
C LEU A 8 1.87 -1.54 -1.98
N PRO A 9 1.00 -0.52 -1.85
CA PRO A 9 1.36 0.70 -1.14
C PRO A 9 1.57 0.40 0.35
N ILE A 10 2.64 0.93 0.93
CA ILE A 10 2.99 0.71 2.33
C ILE A 10 3.33 2.03 3.00
N LYS A 11 3.19 2.09 4.32
CA LYS A 11 3.48 3.30 5.11
C LYS A 11 4.27 3.04 6.37
N GLY A 12 4.63 1.79 6.66
CA GLY A 12 5.27 1.43 7.91
C GLY A 12 4.28 1.38 9.07
N GLN A 13 3.04 0.96 8.80
CA GLN A 13 1.97 0.85 9.80
C GLN A 13 1.68 -0.62 10.12
N PRO A 14 1.03 -0.92 11.25
CA PRO A 14 0.82 -2.31 11.66
C PRO A 14 0.10 -3.19 10.65
N VAL A 15 -0.86 -2.65 9.89
CA VAL A 15 -1.59 -3.42 8.89
C VAL A 15 -0.68 -3.92 7.76
N ASP A 16 0.49 -3.33 7.58
CA ASP A 16 1.44 -3.77 6.55
C ASP A 16 1.84 -5.24 6.74
N ASP A 17 1.90 -5.73 7.98
CA ASP A 17 2.25 -7.13 8.26
C ASP A 17 1.28 -8.09 7.58
N GLU A 18 -0.02 -7.86 7.74
CA GLU A 18 -1.03 -8.71 7.11
C GLU A 18 -1.06 -8.51 5.60
N SER A 19 -0.87 -7.28 5.16
CA SER A 19 -0.85 -6.95 3.73
C SER A 19 0.30 -7.65 3.01
N ILE A 20 1.48 -7.69 3.62
CA ILE A 20 2.65 -8.38 3.05
C ILE A 20 2.37 -9.87 2.92
N ARG A 21 1.83 -10.50 3.96
CA ARG A 21 1.52 -11.93 3.92
C ARG A 21 0.47 -12.26 2.88
N LEU A 22 -0.57 -11.43 2.78
CA LEU A 22 -1.62 -11.62 1.78
C LEU A 22 -1.09 -11.44 0.37
N ALA A 23 -0.29 -10.39 0.14
CA ALA A 23 0.33 -10.14 -1.16
C ALA A 23 1.16 -11.35 -1.61
N ALA A 24 2.01 -11.87 -0.71
CA ALA A 24 2.84 -13.04 -1.00
C ALA A 24 1.98 -14.25 -1.36
N SER A 25 0.91 -14.48 -0.61
CA SER A 25 -0.01 -15.59 -0.86
C SER A 25 -0.68 -15.48 -2.23
N ILE A 26 -1.09 -14.27 -2.60
CA ILE A 26 -1.78 -14.05 -3.89
C ILE A 26 -0.86 -14.29 -5.08
N VAL A 27 0.35 -13.71 -5.06
CA VAL A 27 1.25 -13.81 -6.23
C VAL A 27 1.96 -15.15 -6.34
N ARG A 28 1.99 -15.93 -5.25
CA ARG A 28 2.69 -17.22 -5.24
C ARG A 28 2.14 -18.19 -6.27
N HIS A 29 0.82 -18.19 -6.48
CA HIS A 29 0.18 -19.10 -7.43
C HIS A 29 0.63 -18.88 -8.87
N SER A 30 0.90 -17.65 -9.25
CA SER A 30 1.25 -17.28 -10.63
C SER A 30 2.72 -16.94 -10.79
N HIS A 31 3.54 -17.17 -9.75
CA HIS A 31 4.94 -16.76 -9.73
C HIS A 31 5.09 -15.27 -10.03
N GLY A 32 4.15 -14.48 -9.48
CA GLY A 32 4.10 -13.06 -9.72
C GLY A 32 5.09 -12.26 -8.88
N ARG A 33 5.09 -10.95 -9.12
CA ARG A 33 5.97 -10.01 -8.43
C ARG A 33 5.13 -9.01 -7.64
N VAL A 34 5.62 -8.67 -6.45
CA VAL A 34 5.04 -7.60 -5.63
C VAL A 34 5.84 -6.31 -5.87
N TYR A 35 5.13 -5.26 -6.20
CA TYR A 35 5.69 -3.91 -6.32
C TYR A 35 5.33 -3.16 -5.05
N ALA A 36 6.29 -3.05 -4.14
CA ALA A 36 6.10 -2.33 -2.88
C ALA A 36 6.39 -0.85 -3.11
N LEU A 37 5.45 0.00 -2.77
CA LEU A 37 5.53 1.44 -3.04
C LEU A 37 5.40 2.24 -1.76
N TYR A 38 6.38 3.09 -1.49
CA TYR A 38 6.33 4.07 -0.40
C TYR A 38 6.24 5.47 -0.99
N VAL A 39 5.18 6.21 -0.68
CA VAL A 39 4.96 7.56 -1.19
C VAL A 39 5.11 8.57 -0.07
N ILE A 40 5.99 9.54 -0.25
CA ILE A 40 6.06 10.73 0.61
C ILE A 40 5.17 11.79 -0.01
N LYS A 41 4.18 12.25 0.76
CA LYS A 41 3.33 13.36 0.37
C LYS A 41 4.07 14.67 0.65
N VAL A 42 4.31 15.44 -0.40
CA VAL A 42 5.04 16.71 -0.31
C VAL A 42 4.05 17.87 -0.21
N PRO A 43 4.11 18.67 0.88
CA PRO A 43 3.27 19.86 1.00
C PRO A 43 3.48 20.84 -0.13
N ARG A 44 2.45 21.60 -0.48
CA ARG A 44 2.48 22.53 -1.63
C ARG A 44 3.49 23.64 -1.49
N GLU A 45 3.84 24.04 -0.26
CA GLU A 45 4.83 25.07 0.00
C GLU A 45 6.27 24.66 -0.34
N TYR A 46 6.48 23.37 -0.64
CA TYR A 46 7.80 22.86 -1.05
C TYR A 46 7.78 22.36 -2.48
N PRO A 47 8.94 22.42 -3.20
CA PRO A 47 9.05 21.75 -4.49
C PRO A 47 8.83 20.23 -4.33
N VAL A 48 8.26 19.58 -5.35
CA VAL A 48 7.98 18.15 -5.28
C VAL A 48 9.25 17.30 -5.13
N ASP A 49 10.39 17.82 -5.56
CA ASP A 49 11.69 17.17 -5.44
C ASP A 49 12.51 17.67 -4.23
N ALA A 50 11.86 18.37 -3.29
CA ALA A 50 12.54 18.85 -2.08
C ALA A 50 13.14 17.68 -1.29
N ASP A 51 14.21 17.99 -0.56
CA ASP A 51 14.90 16.99 0.26
C ASP A 51 14.22 16.88 1.63
N PHE A 52 13.66 15.69 1.92
CA PHE A 52 13.07 15.35 3.21
C PHE A 52 13.85 14.19 3.82
N THR A 53 15.08 14.48 4.24
CA THR A 53 16.05 13.47 4.67
C THR A 53 15.52 12.48 5.70
N ASP A 54 14.82 12.95 6.73
CA ASP A 54 14.29 12.08 7.78
C ASP A 54 13.18 11.17 7.26
N GLU A 55 12.27 11.71 6.46
CA GLU A 55 11.19 10.92 5.86
C GLU A 55 11.71 9.96 4.80
N MET A 56 12.71 10.35 4.04
CA MET A 56 13.35 9.48 3.06
C MET A 56 14.05 8.31 3.76
N ARG A 57 14.73 8.57 4.87
CA ARG A 57 15.38 7.52 5.65
C ARG A 57 14.36 6.54 6.20
N LYS A 58 13.24 7.05 6.74
CA LYS A 58 12.15 6.20 7.23
C LYS A 58 11.59 5.35 6.09
N GLY A 59 11.36 5.94 4.93
CA GLY A 59 10.85 5.21 3.75
C GLY A 59 11.79 4.12 3.30
N GLU A 60 13.08 4.38 3.29
CA GLU A 60 14.10 3.38 2.94
C GLU A 60 14.11 2.23 3.93
N GLU A 61 13.99 2.51 5.23
CA GLU A 61 13.94 1.48 6.26
C GLU A 61 12.68 0.61 6.11
N VAL A 62 11.53 1.24 5.90
CA VAL A 62 10.27 0.53 5.70
C VAL A 62 10.32 -0.34 4.46
N LEU A 63 10.79 0.20 3.34
CA LEU A 63 10.91 -0.56 2.09
C LEU A 63 11.92 -1.70 2.21
N GLY A 64 13.05 -1.46 2.86
CA GLY A 64 14.04 -2.51 3.08
C GLY A 64 13.48 -3.67 3.89
N ASP A 65 12.72 -3.38 4.94
CA ASP A 65 12.07 -4.40 5.76
C ASP A 65 11.04 -5.20 4.96
N VAL A 66 10.20 -4.51 4.18
CA VAL A 66 9.18 -5.16 3.34
C VAL A 66 9.83 -6.05 2.30
N GLU A 67 10.86 -5.56 1.64
CA GLU A 67 11.61 -6.33 0.64
C GLU A 67 12.20 -7.60 1.23
N GLU A 68 12.86 -7.48 2.39
CA GLU A 68 13.44 -8.62 3.08
C GLU A 68 12.38 -9.65 3.48
N ARG A 69 11.25 -9.18 3.99
CA ARG A 69 10.15 -10.06 4.41
C ARG A 69 9.51 -10.79 3.22
N LEU A 70 9.29 -10.10 2.10
CA LEU A 70 8.77 -10.72 0.90
C LEU A 70 9.75 -11.74 0.32
N GLN A 71 11.03 -11.43 0.32
CA GLN A 71 12.06 -12.37 -0.11
C GLN A 71 12.10 -13.62 0.77
N SER A 72 11.94 -13.46 2.07
CA SER A 72 11.88 -14.60 2.99
C SER A 72 10.66 -15.48 2.74
N LEU A 73 9.60 -14.93 2.17
CA LEU A 73 8.40 -15.66 1.75
C LEU A 73 8.50 -16.19 0.32
N LYS A 74 9.69 -16.15 -0.28
CA LYS A 74 9.98 -16.64 -1.63
C LYS A 74 9.25 -15.86 -2.72
N CYS A 75 9.00 -14.58 -2.48
CA CYS A 75 8.38 -13.70 -3.47
C CYS A 75 9.39 -12.78 -4.11
N GLU A 76 9.26 -12.58 -5.41
CA GLU A 76 10.00 -11.53 -6.11
C GLU A 76 9.38 -10.18 -5.76
N VAL A 77 10.20 -9.18 -5.52
CA VAL A 77 9.76 -7.86 -5.10
C VAL A 77 10.56 -6.78 -5.81
N THR A 78 9.85 -5.71 -6.18
CA THR A 78 10.46 -4.45 -6.61
C THR A 78 10.03 -3.38 -5.62
N ALA A 79 10.97 -2.75 -4.96
CA ALA A 79 10.69 -1.69 -4.00
C ALA A 79 10.88 -0.34 -4.67
N GLU A 80 9.91 0.55 -4.50
CA GLU A 80 9.95 1.88 -5.07
C GLU A 80 9.58 2.95 -4.05
N PHE A 81 10.21 4.09 -4.21
CA PHE A 81 10.08 5.24 -3.36
C PHE A 81 9.73 6.44 -4.23
N LEU A 82 8.63 7.13 -3.90
CA LEU A 82 8.18 8.31 -4.65
C LEU A 82 7.90 9.48 -3.74
N GLN A 83 8.13 10.68 -4.26
CA GLN A 83 7.61 11.91 -3.68
C GLN A 83 6.52 12.45 -4.59
N ALA A 84 5.38 12.82 -4.01
CA ALA A 84 4.23 13.26 -4.78
C ALA A 84 3.37 14.24 -3.98
N ARG A 85 2.56 15.03 -4.67
CA ARG A 85 1.62 15.95 -4.03
C ARG A 85 0.50 15.21 -3.32
N GLU A 86 0.01 14.13 -3.95
CA GLU A 86 -1.10 13.32 -3.43
C GLU A 86 -0.77 11.84 -3.57
N VAL A 87 -1.11 11.05 -2.56
CA VAL A 87 -0.82 9.62 -2.56
C VAL A 87 -1.68 8.86 -3.57
N GLY A 88 -2.98 9.14 -3.61
CA GLY A 88 -3.90 8.44 -4.51
C GLY A 88 -3.49 8.51 -5.98
N PRO A 89 -3.32 9.70 -6.55
CA PRO A 89 -2.85 9.84 -7.94
C PRO A 89 -1.52 9.17 -8.20
N ALA A 90 -0.58 9.20 -7.24
CA ALA A 90 0.71 8.55 -7.40
C ALA A 90 0.56 7.03 -7.52
N VAL A 91 -0.31 6.42 -6.71
CA VAL A 91 -0.59 4.98 -6.78
C VAL A 91 -1.23 4.62 -8.12
N ILE A 92 -2.19 5.41 -8.59
CA ILE A 92 -2.85 5.18 -9.89
C ILE A 92 -1.83 5.24 -11.03
N LYS A 93 -0.96 6.23 -11.01
CA LYS A 93 0.08 6.37 -12.03
C LYS A 93 1.01 5.15 -12.06
N GLU A 94 1.44 4.68 -10.90
CA GLU A 94 2.26 3.46 -10.80
C GLU A 94 1.51 2.25 -11.36
N ALA A 95 0.24 2.11 -11.01
CA ALA A 95 -0.57 0.99 -11.49
C ALA A 95 -0.65 0.98 -13.02
N GLN A 96 -0.77 2.15 -13.64
CA GLN A 96 -0.80 2.29 -15.10
C GLN A 96 0.55 2.01 -15.72
N GLU A 97 1.62 2.63 -15.21
CA GLU A 97 2.95 2.51 -15.79
C GLU A 97 3.53 1.11 -15.67
N ARG A 98 3.19 0.40 -14.58
CA ARG A 98 3.68 -0.95 -14.32
C ARG A 98 2.75 -2.05 -14.84
N ALA A 99 1.64 -1.69 -15.47
CA ALA A 99 0.63 -2.64 -15.92
C ALA A 99 0.20 -3.60 -14.80
N ILE A 100 -0.17 -3.04 -13.67
CA ILE A 100 -0.53 -3.79 -12.46
C ILE A 100 -1.84 -4.54 -12.66
N ASP A 101 -1.88 -5.80 -12.18
CA ASP A 101 -3.07 -6.65 -12.27
C ASP A 101 -3.98 -6.52 -11.06
N LEU A 102 -3.42 -6.13 -9.92
CA LEU A 102 -4.17 -6.01 -8.66
C LEU A 102 -3.48 -5.00 -7.75
N VAL A 103 -4.26 -4.08 -7.19
CA VAL A 103 -3.79 -3.19 -6.12
C VAL A 103 -4.32 -3.74 -4.80
N LEU A 104 -3.42 -3.95 -3.83
CA LEU A 104 -3.79 -4.36 -2.49
C LEU A 104 -3.54 -3.20 -1.52
N LEU A 105 -4.60 -2.70 -0.92
CA LEU A 105 -4.54 -1.59 0.02
C LEU A 105 -4.76 -2.08 1.44
N GLY A 106 -3.73 -2.01 2.27
CA GLY A 106 -3.89 -2.16 3.71
C GLY A 106 -4.36 -0.84 4.31
N MET A 107 -5.35 -0.89 5.18
CA MET A 107 -5.82 0.31 5.85
C MET A 107 -6.03 0.06 7.34
N PRO A 108 -5.68 1.03 8.21
CA PRO A 108 -5.98 0.90 9.62
C PRO A 108 -7.47 1.07 9.88
N TYR A 109 -7.93 0.53 11.01
CA TYR A 109 -9.26 0.85 11.48
C TYR A 109 -9.25 2.28 12.03
N ARG A 110 -10.09 3.12 11.45
CA ARG A 110 -10.08 4.56 11.73
C ARG A 110 -11.51 5.07 11.86
N ARG A 111 -11.71 5.96 12.82
CA ARG A 111 -13.00 6.61 13.02
C ARG A 111 -12.84 8.12 12.94
N ARG A 112 -13.77 8.78 12.28
CA ARG A 112 -13.88 10.24 12.24
C ARG A 112 -15.29 10.62 12.71
N HIS A 113 -15.36 11.52 13.67
CA HIS A 113 -16.65 11.98 14.22
C HIS A 113 -17.51 10.80 14.69
N GLY A 114 -16.89 9.82 15.35
CA GLY A 114 -17.58 8.65 15.86
C GLY A 114 -18.00 7.61 14.82
N ARG A 115 -17.62 7.77 13.57
CA ARG A 115 -17.97 6.85 12.48
C ARG A 115 -16.73 6.25 11.83
N PHE A 116 -16.87 5.02 11.38
CA PHE A 116 -15.82 4.37 10.59
C PHE A 116 -15.51 5.23 9.35
N SER A 117 -14.23 5.41 9.05
CA SER A 117 -13.78 6.23 7.93
C SER A 117 -12.81 5.45 7.03
N LEU A 118 -13.04 5.51 5.73
CA LEU A 118 -12.11 4.99 4.73
C LEU A 118 -10.94 5.94 4.47
N GLY A 119 -10.99 7.16 5.01
CA GLY A 119 -10.01 8.18 4.68
C GLY A 119 -10.20 8.69 3.25
N ASP A 120 -9.17 9.31 2.68
CA ASP A 120 -9.26 9.93 1.37
C ASP A 120 -8.59 9.09 0.27
N VAL A 121 -7.53 8.35 0.60
CA VAL A 121 -6.74 7.59 -0.37
C VAL A 121 -7.51 6.38 -0.90
N VAL A 122 -8.12 5.59 -0.02
CA VAL A 122 -8.81 4.36 -0.41
C VAL A 122 -9.96 4.64 -1.37
N PRO A 123 -10.90 5.58 -1.08
CA PRO A 123 -11.96 5.90 -2.04
C PRO A 123 -11.43 6.38 -3.39
N TYR A 124 -10.38 7.18 -3.39
CA TYR A 124 -9.78 7.68 -4.63
C TYR A 124 -9.27 6.51 -5.51
N ILE A 125 -8.55 5.57 -4.89
CA ILE A 125 -7.99 4.42 -5.62
C ILE A 125 -9.12 3.50 -6.11
N LEU A 126 -10.14 3.25 -5.27
CA LEU A 126 -11.30 2.45 -5.68
C LEU A 126 -12.01 3.03 -6.89
N GLU A 127 -12.06 4.36 -6.99
CA GLU A 127 -12.72 5.03 -8.10
C GLU A 127 -11.89 5.05 -9.38
N HIS A 128 -10.55 5.15 -9.27
CA HIS A 128 -9.70 5.46 -10.42
C HIS A 128 -8.75 4.35 -10.85
N ALA A 129 -8.62 3.26 -10.10
CA ALA A 129 -7.66 2.21 -10.43
C ALA A 129 -8.00 1.55 -11.77
N PRO A 130 -6.98 1.27 -12.62
CA PRO A 130 -7.21 0.60 -13.91
C PRO A 130 -7.38 -0.91 -13.80
N CYS A 131 -7.31 -1.46 -12.59
CA CYS A 131 -7.36 -2.89 -12.32
C CYS A 131 -8.18 -3.15 -11.05
N PRO A 132 -8.48 -4.42 -10.74
CA PRO A 132 -9.12 -4.77 -9.48
C PRO A 132 -8.35 -4.27 -8.27
N VAL A 133 -9.08 -3.95 -7.20
CA VAL A 133 -8.53 -3.43 -5.94
C VAL A 133 -9.07 -4.26 -4.79
N LEU A 134 -8.18 -4.74 -3.94
CA LEU A 134 -8.55 -5.35 -2.66
C LEU A 134 -8.19 -4.39 -1.53
N VAL A 135 -9.10 -4.24 -0.59
CA VAL A 135 -8.85 -3.44 0.61
C VAL A 135 -8.82 -4.37 1.81
N LEU A 136 -7.69 -4.36 2.51
CA LEU A 136 -7.51 -5.12 3.74
C LEU A 136 -7.55 -4.12 4.91
N ARG A 137 -8.70 -4.08 5.59
CA ARG A 137 -8.80 -3.30 6.82
C ARG A 137 -8.20 -4.13 7.95
N GLU A 138 -7.35 -3.51 8.77
CA GLU A 138 -6.70 -4.22 9.87
C GLU A 138 -7.71 -4.87 10.81
N ARG A 139 -7.25 -5.92 11.47
CA ARG A 139 -8.05 -6.59 12.50
C ARG A 139 -8.33 -5.64 13.65
N VAL A 140 -9.56 -5.68 14.16
CA VAL A 140 -9.95 -4.95 15.37
C VAL A 140 -10.15 -5.98 16.47
N GLU A 141 -9.19 -6.04 17.41
CA GLU A 141 -9.26 -6.99 18.50
C GLU A 141 -10.22 -6.50 19.60
N GLY A 142 -10.91 -7.45 20.23
CA GLY A 142 -11.82 -7.15 21.32
C GLY A 142 -13.09 -6.41 20.91
N ALA A 143 -13.35 -6.29 19.61
CA ALA A 143 -14.61 -5.71 19.15
C ALA A 143 -15.78 -6.60 19.52
N PRO A 144 -16.78 -6.10 20.24
CA PRO A 144 -17.94 -6.92 20.61
C PRO A 144 -18.78 -7.24 19.38
N LEU A 145 -19.29 -8.48 19.33
CA LEU A 145 -20.18 -8.94 18.27
C LEU A 145 -21.62 -8.48 18.55
N GLN A 146 -21.81 -7.17 18.54
CA GLN A 146 -23.12 -6.57 18.82
C GLN A 146 -23.90 -6.34 17.54
N GLY A 147 -25.21 -6.57 17.60
CA GLY A 147 -26.11 -6.27 16.50
C GLY A 147 -26.05 -7.23 15.31
N ILE A 148 -25.54 -8.41 15.54
CA ILE A 148 -25.55 -9.46 14.52
C ILE A 148 -26.85 -10.25 14.58
#